data_6a3a0c406863862bc7aa42bf0540bb1c
#
_entry.id   6a3a0c406863862bc7aa42bf0540bb1c
#
_cell.length_a   1.000
_cell.length_b   1.000
_cell.length_c   1.000
_cell.angle_alpha   90.00
_cell.angle_beta   90.00
_cell.angle_gamma   90.00
#
_symmetry.space_group_name_H-M   'P 1'
#
loop_
_entity.id
_entity.type
_entity.pdbx_description
1 polymer ?
#
loop_
_entity_poly.entity_id
_entity_poly.type
_entity_poly.pdbx_seq_one_letter_code
_entity_poly.pdbx_strand_id
1 'polypeptide(L)'
;MGIAVRNEGSKVNSNINVTPMVDVMLVLLIIFMVITPMLQNKVQIDMAKVENAVAMPDADKDDAIVVAVTRDGGVFLGQNRVDPSQLGSLVRDKLADKTDKTIYVRADARAQYRAVEDAIDDVRTAGVEEIGLLTQRREGNLSGGE
;
A
#
# COMPACT_ATOMS: atom_id res chain seq x y z
N MET A 1 50.45 -43.14 51.97
CA MET A 1 49.03 -43.06 51.69
C MET A 1 48.75 -41.81 50.87
N GLY A 2 48.70 -41.97 49.57
CA GLY A 2 48.41 -40.82 48.66
C GLY A 2 46.89 -40.74 48.42
N ILE A 3 46.30 -39.69 48.94
CA ILE A 3 44.94 -39.32 48.59
C ILE A 3 45.01 -38.68 47.22
N ALA A 4 44.58 -39.41 46.18
CA ALA A 4 44.39 -38.83 44.88
C ALA A 4 43.19 -37.86 45.01
N VAL A 5 43.46 -36.58 45.12
CA VAL A 5 42.43 -35.55 44.90
C VAL A 5 42.06 -35.58 43.42
N ARG A 6 40.95 -36.23 43.15
CA ARG A 6 40.34 -36.22 41.85
C ARG A 6 39.76 -34.82 41.63
N ASN A 7 40.52 -34.03 40.98
CA ASN A 7 40.03 -32.71 40.54
C ASN A 7 38.99 -32.99 39.40
N GLU A 8 37.75 -33.19 39.78
CA GLU A 8 36.67 -33.16 38.84
C GLU A 8 36.54 -31.73 38.39
N GLY A 9 37.28 -31.41 37.33
CA GLY A 9 37.11 -30.16 36.63
C GLY A 9 35.62 -29.93 36.40
N SER A 10 35.09 -28.86 36.94
CA SER A 10 33.74 -28.41 36.71
C SER A 10 33.48 -28.53 35.21
N LYS A 11 32.70 -29.45 34.81
CA LYS A 11 32.19 -29.52 33.43
C LYS A 11 31.40 -28.23 33.22
N VAL A 12 32.03 -27.27 32.58
CA VAL A 12 31.32 -26.08 32.09
C VAL A 12 30.24 -26.59 31.16
N ASN A 13 29.03 -26.54 31.64
CA ASN A 13 27.88 -26.95 30.88
C ASN A 13 27.61 -25.87 29.82
N SER A 14 28.21 -26.03 28.65
CA SER A 14 28.05 -25.12 27.53
C SER A 14 26.76 -25.36 26.75
N ASN A 15 25.73 -25.88 27.43
CA ASN A 15 24.42 -26.02 26.83
C ASN A 15 23.77 -24.64 26.67
N ILE A 16 23.82 -24.11 25.44
CA ILE A 16 23.09 -22.93 25.10
C ILE A 16 21.61 -23.25 25.05
N ASN A 17 20.82 -22.55 25.86
CA ASN A 17 19.38 -22.65 25.79
C ASN A 17 18.91 -21.98 24.50
N VAL A 18 18.46 -22.78 23.52
CA VAL A 18 17.99 -22.28 22.21
C VAL A 18 16.56 -21.75 22.24
N THR A 19 15.84 -21.91 23.35
CA THR A 19 14.45 -21.46 23.47
C THR A 19 14.27 -19.96 23.21
N PRO A 20 15.07 -19.04 23.79
CA PRO A 20 14.97 -17.62 23.48
C PRO A 20 15.31 -17.29 22.03
N MET A 21 16.23 -18.02 21.41
CA MET A 21 16.59 -17.83 19.99
C MET A 21 15.45 -18.25 19.06
N VAL A 22 14.80 -19.37 19.34
CA VAL A 22 13.65 -19.86 18.58
C VAL A 22 12.48 -18.90 18.71
N ASP A 23 12.24 -18.35 19.89
CA ASP A 23 11.17 -17.37 20.11
C ASP A 23 11.38 -16.10 19.26
N VAL A 24 12.59 -15.55 19.23
CA VAL A 24 12.94 -14.42 18.37
C VAL A 24 12.75 -14.76 16.88
N MET A 25 13.17 -15.95 16.46
CA MET A 25 13.01 -16.40 15.07
C MET A 25 11.54 -16.54 14.68
N LEU A 26 10.70 -17.10 15.57
CA LEU A 26 9.26 -17.23 15.34
C LEU A 26 8.56 -15.88 15.26
N VAL A 27 8.90 -14.94 16.14
CA VAL A 27 8.34 -13.57 16.13
C VAL A 27 8.73 -12.85 14.85
N LEU A 28 9.98 -12.92 14.43
CA LEU A 28 10.44 -12.32 13.16
C LEU A 28 9.75 -12.98 11.97
N LEU A 29 9.56 -14.31 11.97
CA LEU A 29 8.86 -15.01 10.91
C LEU A 29 7.41 -14.55 10.77
N ILE A 30 6.71 -14.38 11.88
CA ILE A 30 5.33 -13.90 11.91
C ILE A 30 5.26 -12.45 11.40
N ILE A 31 6.17 -11.59 11.84
CA ILE A 31 6.24 -10.19 11.40
C ILE A 31 6.45 -10.13 9.89
N PHE A 32 7.42 -10.86 9.34
CA PHE A 32 7.66 -10.90 7.89
C PHE A 32 6.49 -11.50 7.11
N MET A 33 5.82 -12.50 7.65
CA MET A 33 4.63 -13.09 7.04
C MET A 33 3.47 -12.09 6.92
N VAL A 34 3.30 -11.22 7.92
CA VAL A 34 2.26 -10.18 7.91
C VAL A 34 2.62 -9.00 7.01
N ILE A 35 3.88 -8.56 7.02
CA ILE A 35 4.34 -7.39 6.24
C ILE A 35 4.44 -7.70 4.75
N THR A 36 4.86 -8.91 4.37
CA THR A 36 5.11 -9.27 2.97
C THR A 36 3.88 -9.09 2.07
N PRO A 37 2.66 -9.51 2.45
CA PRO A 37 1.46 -9.26 1.65
C PRO A 37 1.15 -7.78 1.46
N MET A 38 1.43 -6.95 2.48
CA MET A 38 1.17 -5.51 2.41
C MET A 38 2.09 -4.81 1.41
N LEU A 39 3.31 -5.32 1.21
CA LEU A 39 4.26 -4.76 0.25
C LEU A 39 3.98 -5.20 -1.20
N GLN A 40 3.34 -6.34 -1.38
CA GLN A 40 3.06 -6.91 -2.71
C GLN A 40 1.79 -6.35 -3.36
N ASN A 41 0.90 -5.76 -2.59
CA ASN A 41 -0.40 -5.28 -3.07
C ASN A 41 -0.38 -3.83 -3.59
N LYS A 42 0.78 -3.31 -3.93
CA LYS A 42 0.82 -2.02 -4.63
C LYS A 42 0.26 -2.21 -6.03
N VAL A 43 -0.92 -1.68 -6.23
CA VAL A 43 -1.51 -1.61 -7.57
C VAL A 43 -0.62 -0.75 -8.43
N GLN A 44 0.01 -1.36 -9.42
CA GLN A 44 0.85 -0.63 -10.37
C GLN A 44 -0.05 0.02 -11.42
N ILE A 45 -0.08 1.33 -11.39
CA ILE A 45 -0.82 2.15 -12.33
C ILE A 45 0.16 3.10 -13.00
N ASP A 46 0.24 3.01 -14.31
CA ASP A 46 0.98 3.94 -15.12
C ASP A 46 0.07 5.13 -15.45
N MET A 47 0.20 6.19 -14.66
CA MET A 47 -0.68 7.36 -14.75
C MET A 47 -0.42 8.15 -16.03
N ALA A 48 -1.47 8.78 -16.56
CA ALA A 48 -1.36 9.69 -17.69
C ALA A 48 -0.40 10.86 -17.37
N LYS A 49 0.51 11.13 -18.30
CA LYS A 49 1.47 12.23 -18.17
C LYS A 49 0.88 13.51 -18.71
N VAL A 50 0.86 14.55 -17.90
CA VAL A 50 0.37 15.88 -18.27
C VAL A 50 1.43 16.96 -18.03
N GLU A 51 1.39 18.03 -18.80
CA GLU A 51 2.39 19.10 -18.72
C GLU A 51 2.15 20.00 -17.49
N ASN A 52 0.91 20.24 -17.13
CA ASN A 52 0.51 21.17 -16.08
C ASN A 52 -0.10 20.45 -14.87
N ALA A 53 0.59 19.46 -14.34
CA ALA A 53 0.14 18.77 -13.13
C ALA A 53 0.27 19.68 -11.90
N VAL A 54 -0.81 19.81 -11.15
CA VAL A 54 -0.80 20.43 -9.84
C VAL A 54 -0.41 19.38 -8.80
N ALA A 55 0.50 19.74 -7.90
CA ALA A 55 0.89 18.84 -6.83
C ALA A 55 -0.28 18.62 -5.85
N MET A 56 -0.58 17.37 -5.54
CA MET A 56 -1.60 16.96 -4.58
C MET A 56 -0.96 16.15 -3.45
N PRO A 57 -0.25 16.80 -2.51
CA PRO A 57 0.47 16.09 -1.44
C PRO A 57 -0.47 15.33 -0.50
N ASP A 58 -1.72 15.74 -0.42
CA ASP A 58 -2.71 15.08 0.43
C ASP A 58 -3.12 13.70 -0.07
N ALA A 59 -2.89 13.40 -1.34
CA ALA A 59 -3.13 12.08 -1.90
C ALA A 59 -2.16 10.99 -1.39
N ASP A 60 -1.00 11.40 -0.90
CA ASP A 60 0.03 10.50 -0.36
C ASP A 60 -0.12 10.25 1.15
N LYS A 61 -1.09 10.87 1.80
CA LYS A 61 -1.39 10.63 3.21
C LYS A 61 -1.92 9.20 3.41
N ASP A 62 -1.54 8.58 4.51
CA ASP A 62 -1.95 7.21 4.84
C ASP A 62 -3.46 7.05 4.96
N ASP A 63 -4.16 8.12 5.29
CA ASP A 63 -5.61 8.15 5.44
C ASP A 63 -6.37 8.62 4.19
N ALA A 64 -5.66 8.96 3.11
CA ALA A 64 -6.28 9.37 1.86
C ALA A 64 -7.09 8.22 1.23
N ILE A 65 -8.29 8.55 0.76
CA ILE A 65 -9.11 7.60 0.01
C ILE A 65 -8.73 7.69 -1.45
N VAL A 66 -8.09 6.65 -1.95
CA VAL A 66 -7.63 6.58 -3.34
C VAL A 66 -8.40 5.47 -4.06
N VAL A 67 -9.07 5.84 -5.14
CA VAL A 67 -9.69 4.91 -6.08
C VAL A 67 -8.76 4.75 -7.27
N ALA A 68 -8.44 3.52 -7.60
CA ALA A 68 -7.53 3.21 -8.69
C ALA A 68 -8.24 2.41 -9.77
N VAL A 69 -8.08 2.82 -11.03
CA VAL A 69 -8.60 2.11 -12.19
C VAL A 69 -7.45 1.58 -13.02
N THR A 70 -7.39 0.27 -13.15
CA THR A 70 -6.33 -0.41 -13.92
C THR A 70 -6.66 -0.49 -15.41
N ARG A 71 -5.63 -0.80 -16.19
CA ARG A 71 -5.75 -1.00 -17.65
C ARG A 71 -6.86 -2.01 -18.04
N ASP A 72 -7.04 -3.04 -17.23
CA ASP A 72 -8.03 -4.11 -17.46
C ASP A 72 -9.46 -3.71 -17.06
N GLY A 73 -9.67 -2.47 -16.60
CA GLY A 73 -10.95 -2.00 -16.09
C GLY A 73 -11.24 -2.44 -14.65
N GLY A 74 -10.25 -3.01 -13.94
CA GLY A 74 -10.35 -3.32 -12.53
C GLY A 74 -10.38 -2.07 -11.68
N VAL A 75 -11.25 -2.03 -10.69
CA VAL A 75 -11.38 -0.93 -9.75
C VAL A 75 -10.83 -1.35 -8.39
N PHE A 76 -10.02 -0.50 -7.79
CA PHE A 76 -9.42 -0.72 -6.48
C PHE A 76 -9.73 0.46 -5.57
N LEU A 77 -10.07 0.16 -4.33
CA LEU A 77 -10.23 1.14 -3.26
C LEU A 77 -9.05 0.98 -2.28
N GLY A 78 -8.10 1.89 -2.36
CA GLY A 78 -6.81 1.70 -1.70
C GLY A 78 -6.03 0.56 -2.34
N GLN A 79 -5.86 -0.52 -1.62
CA GLN A 79 -5.14 -1.72 -2.07
C GLN A 79 -6.07 -2.90 -2.39
N ASN A 80 -7.36 -2.77 -2.10
CA ASN A 80 -8.32 -3.84 -2.27
C ASN A 80 -9.07 -3.71 -3.59
N ARG A 81 -9.13 -4.81 -4.33
CA ARG A 81 -9.97 -4.87 -5.51
C ARG A 81 -11.44 -4.88 -5.08
N VAL A 82 -12.24 -4.03 -5.69
CA VAL A 82 -13.67 -3.91 -5.39
C VAL A 82 -14.49 -4.10 -6.66
N ASP A 83 -15.69 -4.61 -6.47
CA ASP A 83 -16.66 -4.66 -7.56
C ASP A 83 -17.14 -3.23 -7.86
N PRO A 84 -17.16 -2.81 -9.13
CA PRO A 84 -17.67 -1.48 -9.49
C PRO A 84 -19.05 -1.17 -8.92
N SER A 85 -19.94 -2.17 -8.86
CA SER A 85 -21.28 -2.00 -8.30
C SER A 85 -21.30 -1.68 -6.81
N GLN A 86 -20.25 -2.01 -6.07
CA GLN A 86 -20.11 -1.79 -4.63
C GLN A 86 -19.26 -0.58 -4.29
N LEU A 87 -18.59 0.01 -5.27
CA LEU A 87 -17.66 1.12 -5.06
C LEU A 87 -18.30 2.28 -4.32
N GLY A 88 -19.48 2.72 -4.76
CA GLY A 88 -20.20 3.84 -4.16
C GLY A 88 -20.54 3.63 -2.68
N SER A 89 -20.98 2.43 -2.31
CA SER A 89 -21.30 2.11 -0.91
C SER A 89 -20.06 2.05 -0.02
N LEU A 90 -18.99 1.43 -0.51
CA LEU A 90 -17.72 1.33 0.22
C LEU A 90 -17.03 2.70 0.41
N VAL A 91 -17.12 3.56 -0.59
CA VAL A 91 -16.63 4.93 -0.51
C VAL A 91 -17.45 5.73 0.51
N ARG A 92 -18.75 5.60 0.48
CA ARG A 92 -19.64 6.26 1.46
C ARG A 92 -19.33 5.86 2.89
N ASP A 93 -19.10 4.56 3.13
CA ASP A 93 -18.75 4.04 4.46
C ASP A 93 -17.42 4.61 4.93
N LYS A 94 -16.43 4.71 4.04
CA LYS A 94 -15.13 5.31 4.37
C LYS A 94 -15.19 6.82 4.60
N LEU A 95 -16.10 7.51 3.94
CA LEU A 95 -16.30 8.95 4.11
C LEU A 95 -17.09 9.30 5.39
N ALA A 96 -17.89 8.37 5.93
CA ALA A 96 -18.73 8.61 7.10
C ALA A 96 -17.90 9.07 8.32
N ASP A 97 -16.70 8.54 8.48
CA ASP A 97 -15.79 8.83 9.58
C ASP A 97 -14.83 10.00 9.31
N LYS A 98 -14.91 10.61 8.12
CA LYS A 98 -13.99 11.69 7.70
C LYS A 98 -14.66 13.04 7.64
N THR A 99 -13.94 14.05 8.11
CA THR A 99 -14.35 15.47 8.01
C THR A 99 -14.07 15.99 6.58
N ASP A 100 -12.98 15.55 5.98
CA ASP A 100 -12.62 15.90 4.60
C ASP A 100 -13.14 14.83 3.64
N LYS A 101 -14.04 15.23 2.76
CA LYS A 101 -14.70 14.36 1.78
C LYS A 101 -14.04 14.44 0.40
N THR A 102 -12.74 14.58 0.41
CA THR A 102 -11.91 14.55 -0.81
C THR A 102 -11.51 13.13 -1.14
N ILE A 103 -11.68 12.75 -2.39
CA ILE A 103 -11.24 11.45 -2.92
C ILE A 103 -10.29 11.69 -4.08
N TYR A 104 -9.28 10.84 -4.15
CA TYR A 104 -8.32 10.85 -5.23
C TYR A 104 -8.58 9.68 -6.17
N VAL A 105 -8.64 9.95 -7.45
CA VAL A 105 -8.79 8.95 -8.50
C VAL A 105 -7.49 8.82 -9.26
N ARG A 106 -6.97 7.62 -9.34
CA ARG A 106 -5.78 7.25 -10.10
C ARG A 106 -6.18 6.31 -11.21
N ALA A 107 -5.94 6.69 -12.44
CA ALA A 107 -6.25 5.87 -13.60
C ALA A 107 -4.99 5.54 -14.40
N ASP A 108 -4.91 4.30 -14.90
CA ASP A 108 -3.87 3.92 -15.86
C ASP A 108 -4.11 4.66 -17.19
N ALA A 109 -3.04 5.17 -17.79
CA ALA A 109 -3.10 5.90 -19.06
C ALA A 109 -3.71 5.08 -20.21
N ARG A 110 -3.70 3.75 -20.07
CA ARG A 110 -4.25 2.80 -21.03
C ARG A 110 -5.59 2.22 -20.60
N ALA A 111 -6.15 2.70 -19.46
CA ALA A 111 -7.48 2.31 -19.03
C ALA A 111 -8.54 2.80 -20.02
N GLN A 112 -9.60 2.01 -20.18
CA GLN A 112 -10.73 2.44 -20.98
C GLN A 112 -11.40 3.64 -20.32
N TYR A 113 -11.62 4.70 -21.08
CA TYR A 113 -12.25 5.93 -20.60
C TYR A 113 -13.58 5.67 -19.89
N ARG A 114 -14.38 4.75 -20.42
CA ARG A 114 -15.67 4.36 -19.85
C ARG A 114 -15.54 3.81 -18.43
N ALA A 115 -14.54 2.97 -18.18
CA ALA A 115 -14.32 2.42 -16.83
C ALA A 115 -13.94 3.50 -15.81
N VAL A 116 -13.18 4.51 -16.24
CA VAL A 116 -12.82 5.66 -15.41
C VAL A 116 -14.04 6.56 -15.16
N GLU A 117 -14.83 6.81 -16.17
CA GLU A 117 -16.05 7.62 -16.10
C GLU A 117 -17.07 6.97 -15.15
N ASP A 118 -17.34 5.68 -15.31
CA ASP A 118 -18.23 4.92 -14.43
C ASP A 118 -17.76 4.97 -12.98
N ALA A 119 -16.47 4.79 -12.72
CA ALA A 119 -15.90 4.86 -11.37
C ALA A 119 -16.03 6.27 -10.76
N ILE A 120 -15.84 7.33 -11.55
CA ILE A 120 -16.02 8.71 -11.10
C ILE A 120 -17.49 9.01 -10.76
N ASP A 121 -18.41 8.52 -11.57
CA ASP A 121 -19.84 8.70 -11.34
C ASP A 121 -20.31 7.97 -10.07
N ASP A 122 -19.85 6.74 -9.85
CA ASP A 122 -20.13 5.98 -8.64
C ASP A 122 -19.57 6.68 -7.38
N VAL A 123 -18.38 7.24 -7.48
CA VAL A 123 -17.76 8.03 -6.40
C VAL A 123 -18.57 9.31 -6.13
N ARG A 124 -19.03 10.01 -7.16
CA ARG A 124 -19.87 11.23 -7.00
C ARG A 124 -21.19 10.93 -6.30
N THR A 125 -21.83 9.83 -6.65
CA THR A 125 -23.10 9.42 -6.00
C THR A 125 -22.92 9.04 -4.54
N ALA A 126 -21.70 8.74 -4.11
CA ALA A 126 -21.38 8.47 -2.71
C ALA A 126 -21.37 9.70 -1.78
N GLY A 127 -21.49 10.91 -2.34
CA GLY A 127 -21.52 12.16 -1.57
C GLY A 127 -20.15 12.79 -1.37
N VAL A 128 -19.26 12.62 -2.33
CA VAL A 128 -17.93 13.23 -2.36
C VAL A 128 -18.05 14.72 -2.70
N GLU A 129 -17.34 15.57 -1.98
CA GLU A 129 -17.32 17.02 -2.20
C GLU A 129 -16.29 17.42 -3.26
N GLU A 130 -15.13 16.75 -3.24
CA GLU A 130 -14.03 17.04 -4.17
C GLU A 130 -13.39 15.76 -4.68
N ILE A 131 -13.11 15.72 -5.97
CA ILE A 131 -12.41 14.61 -6.63
C ILE A 131 -11.11 15.12 -7.22
N GLY A 132 -9.99 14.63 -6.70
CA GLY A 132 -8.66 14.88 -7.25
C GLY A 132 -8.27 13.79 -8.26
N LEU A 133 -8.04 14.15 -9.50
CA LEU A 133 -7.51 13.22 -10.50
C LEU A 133 -5.98 13.22 -10.46
N LEU A 134 -5.39 12.10 -10.11
CA LEU A 134 -3.94 11.94 -10.03
C LEU A 134 -3.34 11.63 -11.40
N THR A 135 -2.39 12.47 -11.80
CA THR A 135 -1.64 12.34 -13.04
C THR A 135 -0.14 12.51 -12.77
N GLN A 136 0.68 11.99 -13.65
CA GLN A 136 2.11 12.24 -13.59
C GLN A 136 2.47 13.49 -14.37
N ARG A 137 3.37 14.30 -13.80
CA ARG A 137 3.95 15.42 -14.54
C ARG A 137 4.87 14.87 -15.65
N ARG A 138 4.67 15.31 -16.87
CA ARG A 138 5.63 15.03 -17.95
C ARG A 138 6.92 15.80 -17.63
N GLU A 139 7.99 15.09 -17.35
CA GLU A 139 9.31 15.70 -17.33
C GLU A 139 9.62 16.14 -18.76
N GLY A 140 9.65 17.44 -18.96
CA GLY A 140 10.08 18.01 -20.21
C GLY A 140 11.51 17.53 -20.49
N ASN A 141 11.69 16.85 -21.59
CA ASN A 141 13.02 16.51 -22.07
C ASN A 141 13.74 17.83 -22.40
N LEU A 142 14.48 18.36 -21.43
CA LEU A 142 15.43 19.46 -21.63
C LEU A 142 16.70 18.96 -22.32
N SER A 143 16.59 18.07 -23.31
CA SER A 143 17.64 17.78 -24.25
C SER A 143 17.28 18.35 -25.62
N GLY A 144 17.22 19.63 -25.69
CA GLY A 144 17.28 20.40 -26.90
C GLY A 144 18.43 21.35 -26.74
N GLY A 145 19.64 20.83 -26.70
CA GLY A 145 20.80 21.62 -26.95
C GLY A 145 20.89 21.92 -28.44
N GLU A 146 21.14 23.15 -28.76
CA GLU A 146 21.66 23.68 -30.02
C GLU A 146 20.96 23.27 -31.31
#